data_44c14190c53c111c0518bc971408cad7
#
_entry.id   44c14190c53c111c0518bc971408cad7
#
_cell.length_a   1.000
_cell.length_b   1.000
_cell.length_c   1.000
_cell.angle_alpha   90.00
_cell.angle_beta   90.00
_cell.angle_gamma   90.00
#
_symmetry.space_group_name_H-M   'P 1'
#
loop_
_entity.id
_entity.type
_entity.pdbx_description
1 polymer ?
#
loop_
_entity_poly.entity_id
_entity_poly.type
_entity_poly.pdbx_seq_one_letter_code
_entity_poly.pdbx_strand_id
1 'polypeptide(L)'
;MFNTNLGKVVLLLLVNVVTSETVFSDTNWPSWRGPNGNSVSSSKLLPTKWSDKENVAWKVPVVGDGASSPCIWGDSVFLTAQDGEKLLALKFDFKTGKNLWSKELSTGEAIRDPLRGKPGDQRRRQKFHKLHNLASPSPVTDGKAVVFLFGNGDLACANFEGTILWKKNLQKDQGVFTIWWGYANSPLIHDNLVICTVMQDSLDDLEGEKAQSFLIAYELNTGKEVWKTQRKTIAKAESCDSYTTPIYHKAANQTQIIIMGGNQLDAYNPNTGKQLWKKEGLNGGRTITGPTIEQNTVFATQGMRGPLVAINLDKSSGLPTNEKAAWEYTKNTPDSCCPVGTNGLIFIISDNGFAQCLDAHNGTIYWNERIGGDYKSSPLACNGKIYFTNLEGVCTIVEATKTFTVVAKNILGEGVIASPAVSRDHLLIRTRKSLICIGNPFSN
;
A
#
# COMPACT_ATOMS: atom_id res chain seq x y z
N MET A 1 -64.37 48.45 -11.65
CA MET A 1 -63.45 47.60 -12.39
C MET A 1 -62.20 47.42 -11.50
N PHE A 2 -62.19 46.35 -10.74
CA PHE A 2 -61.03 46.02 -9.87
C PHE A 2 -60.17 44.96 -10.53
N ASN A 3 -58.90 45.29 -10.78
CA ASN A 3 -57.90 44.37 -11.36
C ASN A 3 -57.09 43.78 -10.22
N THR A 4 -57.25 42.49 -9.96
CA THR A 4 -56.48 41.75 -8.98
C THR A 4 -55.34 41.01 -9.69
N ASN A 5 -54.12 41.49 -9.53
CA ASN A 5 -52.91 40.79 -9.92
C ASN A 5 -52.55 39.73 -8.85
N LEU A 6 -52.69 38.44 -9.16
CA LEU A 6 -52.17 37.32 -8.37
C LEU A 6 -50.69 37.09 -8.73
N GLY A 7 -49.80 37.53 -7.84
CA GLY A 7 -48.38 37.16 -7.92
C GLY A 7 -48.17 35.72 -7.56
N LYS A 8 -47.62 34.90 -8.49
CA LYS A 8 -47.17 33.52 -8.23
C LYS A 8 -45.84 33.59 -7.48
N VAL A 9 -45.86 33.19 -6.24
CA VAL A 9 -44.60 32.92 -5.45
C VAL A 9 -44.09 31.54 -5.84
N VAL A 10 -42.96 31.49 -6.53
CA VAL A 10 -42.22 30.23 -6.78
C VAL A 10 -41.29 29.98 -5.60
N LEU A 11 -41.64 29.00 -4.79
CA LEU A 11 -40.84 28.52 -3.68
C LEU A 11 -39.72 27.60 -4.24
N LEU A 12 -38.48 28.10 -4.36
CA LEU A 12 -37.32 27.29 -4.70
C LEU A 12 -36.94 26.51 -3.45
N LEU A 13 -37.21 25.20 -3.43
CA LEU A 13 -36.65 24.25 -2.47
C LEU A 13 -35.19 23.98 -2.84
N LEU A 14 -34.28 24.63 -2.12
CA LEU A 14 -32.84 24.25 -2.11
C LEU A 14 -32.71 22.91 -1.39
N VAL A 15 -32.59 21.82 -2.16
CA VAL A 15 -32.17 20.52 -1.62
C VAL A 15 -30.66 20.60 -1.35
N ASN A 16 -30.31 20.82 -0.10
CA ASN A 16 -28.93 20.62 0.35
C ASN A 16 -28.61 19.12 0.29
N VAL A 17 -27.93 18.68 -0.76
CA VAL A 17 -27.31 17.37 -0.80
C VAL A 17 -26.08 17.44 0.14
N VAL A 18 -26.28 17.02 1.39
CA VAL A 18 -25.19 16.76 2.30
C VAL A 18 -24.48 15.52 1.78
N THR A 19 -23.41 15.71 1.00
CA THR A 19 -22.45 14.65 0.74
C THR A 19 -21.77 14.34 2.07
N SER A 20 -22.13 13.23 2.69
CA SER A 20 -21.40 12.72 3.84
C SER A 20 -19.99 12.37 3.37
N GLU A 21 -19.04 13.26 3.60
CA GLU A 21 -17.63 12.87 3.56
C GLU A 21 -17.48 11.76 4.59
N THR A 22 -17.14 10.56 4.14
CA THR A 22 -16.67 9.50 5.04
C THR A 22 -15.36 9.97 5.63
N VAL A 23 -15.42 10.67 6.75
CA VAL A 23 -14.25 10.88 7.60
C VAL A 23 -13.86 9.48 8.07
N PHE A 24 -12.80 8.92 7.49
CA PHE A 24 -12.20 7.71 8.01
C PHE A 24 -11.77 8.02 9.44
N SER A 25 -12.54 7.53 10.40
CA SER A 25 -12.24 7.71 11.81
C SER A 25 -10.90 7.02 12.10
N ASP A 26 -10.14 7.52 13.08
CA ASP A 26 -8.87 6.92 13.59
C ASP A 26 -8.99 5.46 14.03
N THR A 27 -10.18 4.89 13.86
CA THR A 27 -10.54 3.52 14.23
C THR A 27 -10.33 2.51 13.10
N ASN A 28 -10.01 2.94 11.87
CA ASN A 28 -9.90 2.03 10.71
C ASN A 28 -8.56 2.18 9.98
N TRP A 29 -8.06 1.04 9.50
CA TRP A 29 -6.87 0.94 8.64
C TRP A 29 -7.21 0.05 7.44
N PRO A 30 -8.00 0.59 6.46
CA PRO A 30 -8.75 -0.21 5.50
C PRO A 30 -7.93 -0.82 4.37
N SER A 31 -6.65 -0.45 4.25
CA SER A 31 -5.77 -0.87 3.15
C SER A 31 -4.32 -0.88 3.58
N TRP A 32 -3.44 -1.37 2.71
CA TRP A 32 -1.99 -1.26 2.89
C TRP A 32 -1.56 0.20 3.05
N ARG A 33 -0.80 0.48 4.12
CA ARG A 33 -0.37 1.82 4.54
C ARG A 33 -1.53 2.77 4.93
N GLY A 34 -2.69 2.22 5.29
CA GLY A 34 -3.80 2.96 5.89
C GLY A 34 -4.73 3.67 4.89
N PRO A 35 -5.62 4.51 5.40
CA PRO A 35 -6.71 5.08 4.61
C PRO A 35 -6.25 5.92 3.41
N ASN A 36 -5.08 6.53 3.50
CA ASN A 36 -4.51 7.35 2.43
C ASN A 36 -3.32 6.68 1.72
N GLY A 37 -2.96 5.45 2.09
CA GLY A 37 -1.81 4.74 1.53
C GLY A 37 -0.44 5.37 1.86
N ASN A 38 -0.35 6.22 2.89
CA ASN A 38 0.83 7.03 3.22
C ASN A 38 1.52 6.65 4.55
N SER A 39 1.02 5.63 5.26
CA SER A 39 1.52 5.19 6.59
C SER A 39 1.48 6.28 7.67
N VAL A 40 0.51 7.17 7.63
CA VAL A 40 0.32 8.21 8.66
C VAL A 40 -0.94 7.91 9.46
N SER A 41 -0.82 7.95 10.79
CA SER A 41 -1.93 7.80 11.72
C SER A 41 -2.13 9.07 12.55
N SER A 42 -3.37 9.44 12.81
CA SER A 42 -3.77 10.54 13.68
C SER A 42 -3.94 10.13 15.16
N SER A 43 -3.75 8.85 15.50
CA SER A 43 -3.75 8.34 16.88
C SER A 43 -2.86 9.19 17.80
N LYS A 44 -3.30 9.41 19.04
CA LYS A 44 -2.60 10.28 19.99
C LYS A 44 -1.84 9.52 21.08
N LEU A 45 -2.23 8.27 21.35
CA LEU A 45 -1.77 7.50 22.50
C LEU A 45 -1.04 6.20 22.12
N LEU A 46 -0.53 6.11 20.88
CA LEU A 46 0.18 4.93 20.44
C LEU A 46 1.40 4.66 21.32
N PRO A 47 1.58 3.43 21.87
CA PRO A 47 2.70 3.12 22.74
C PRO A 47 4.07 3.33 22.09
N THR A 48 5.00 3.85 22.86
CA THR A 48 6.41 3.98 22.46
C THR A 48 7.32 2.93 23.10
N LYS A 49 6.84 2.25 24.15
CA LYS A 49 7.57 1.18 24.83
C LYS A 49 6.68 -0.04 24.96
N TRP A 50 7.23 -1.21 24.70
CA TRP A 50 6.60 -2.51 24.90
C TRP A 50 7.64 -3.60 25.08
N SER A 51 7.23 -4.69 25.69
CA SER A 51 7.99 -5.92 25.87
C SER A 51 7.03 -7.11 25.87
N ASP A 52 7.53 -8.31 26.09
CA ASP A 52 6.67 -9.50 26.22
C ASP A 52 5.61 -9.39 27.33
N LYS A 53 5.79 -8.46 28.30
CA LYS A 53 4.95 -8.30 29.49
C LYS A 53 4.31 -6.93 29.62
N GLU A 54 4.66 -5.98 28.76
CA GLU A 54 4.22 -4.59 28.90
C GLU A 54 3.68 -4.08 27.57
N ASN A 55 2.52 -3.43 27.62
CA ASN A 55 1.87 -2.80 26.45
C ASN A 55 1.65 -3.77 25.27
N VAL A 56 1.44 -5.06 25.53
CA VAL A 56 0.95 -6.03 24.55
C VAL A 56 -0.44 -6.46 24.99
N ALA A 57 -1.46 -5.98 24.27
CA ALA A 57 -2.85 -6.34 24.55
C ALA A 57 -3.09 -7.83 24.29
N TRP A 58 -2.53 -8.35 23.19
CA TRP A 58 -2.54 -9.77 22.86
C TRP A 58 -1.49 -10.10 21.79
N LYS A 59 -1.10 -11.38 21.77
CA LYS A 59 -0.26 -12.01 20.73
C LYS A 59 -0.85 -13.36 20.38
N VAL A 60 -1.15 -13.59 19.10
CA VAL A 60 -1.77 -14.84 18.63
C VAL A 60 -1.02 -15.40 17.43
N PRO A 61 -0.95 -16.74 17.28
CA PRO A 61 -0.32 -17.34 16.12
C PRO A 61 -1.16 -17.08 14.84
N VAL A 62 -0.47 -16.90 13.71
CA VAL A 62 -1.08 -16.85 12.38
C VAL A 62 -0.73 -18.13 11.63
N VAL A 63 -1.73 -18.82 11.10
CA VAL A 63 -1.54 -20.01 10.29
C VAL A 63 -0.85 -19.64 8.97
N GLY A 64 0.15 -20.43 8.56
CA GLY A 64 0.91 -20.21 7.34
C GLY A 64 1.84 -18.99 7.39
N ASP A 65 2.49 -18.71 6.26
CA ASP A 65 3.40 -17.57 6.08
C ASP A 65 2.76 -16.49 5.20
N GLY A 66 3.31 -15.28 5.21
CA GLY A 66 2.88 -14.18 4.36
C GLY A 66 3.39 -12.83 4.85
N ALA A 67 3.37 -11.85 3.96
CA ALA A 67 3.84 -10.49 4.22
C ALA A 67 2.72 -9.43 4.13
N SER A 68 1.45 -9.84 4.03
CA SER A 68 0.34 -8.89 4.02
C SER A 68 0.27 -8.08 5.31
N SER A 69 0.10 -6.77 5.19
CA SER A 69 -0.17 -5.90 6.34
C SER A 69 -1.59 -6.10 6.86
N PRO A 70 -1.85 -5.90 8.16
CA PRO A 70 -3.20 -5.97 8.69
C PRO A 70 -4.11 -4.91 8.05
N CYS A 71 -5.30 -5.35 7.62
CA CYS A 71 -6.39 -4.50 7.18
C CYS A 71 -7.45 -4.49 8.27
N ILE A 72 -7.83 -3.31 8.78
CA ILE A 72 -8.65 -3.19 9.99
C ILE A 72 -9.89 -2.35 9.70
N TRP A 73 -11.05 -2.87 10.09
CA TRP A 73 -12.30 -2.12 10.10
C TRP A 73 -13.19 -2.52 11.28
N GLY A 74 -13.49 -1.54 12.13
CA GLY A 74 -14.20 -1.83 13.39
C GLY A 74 -13.46 -2.89 14.20
N ASP A 75 -14.15 -3.92 14.64
CA ASP A 75 -13.57 -5.04 15.40
C ASP A 75 -13.02 -6.17 14.51
N SER A 76 -12.84 -5.95 13.22
CA SER A 76 -12.35 -6.96 12.27
C SER A 76 -10.94 -6.65 11.79
N VAL A 77 -10.06 -7.65 11.83
CA VAL A 77 -8.70 -7.59 11.26
C VAL A 77 -8.58 -8.68 10.20
N PHE A 78 -8.19 -8.31 8.99
CA PHE A 78 -8.04 -9.23 7.86
C PHE A 78 -6.59 -9.38 7.45
N LEU A 79 -6.20 -10.61 7.09
CA LEU A 79 -4.89 -10.96 6.54
C LEU A 79 -5.05 -11.96 5.39
N THR A 80 -4.03 -12.08 4.54
CA THR A 80 -3.81 -13.24 3.67
C THR A 80 -2.71 -14.11 4.25
N ALA A 81 -2.76 -15.43 4.04
CA ALA A 81 -1.70 -16.36 4.41
C ALA A 81 -1.55 -17.46 3.37
N GLN A 82 -0.37 -18.07 3.31
CA GLN A 82 -0.08 -19.26 2.53
C GLN A 82 0.37 -20.38 3.46
N ASP A 83 -0.39 -21.48 3.50
CA ASP A 83 -0.09 -22.66 4.29
C ASP A 83 0.11 -23.88 3.35
N GLY A 84 1.38 -24.19 3.07
CA GLY A 84 1.72 -25.07 1.97
C GLY A 84 1.22 -24.50 0.64
N GLU A 85 0.36 -25.26 -0.06
CA GLU A 85 -0.30 -24.80 -1.28
C GLU A 85 -1.58 -24.01 -1.03
N LYS A 86 -2.12 -24.00 0.20
CA LYS A 86 -3.39 -23.33 0.50
C LYS A 86 -3.21 -21.82 0.61
N LEU A 87 -4.05 -21.07 -0.09
CA LEU A 87 -4.12 -19.64 -0.03
C LEU A 87 -5.33 -19.24 0.81
N LEU A 88 -5.05 -18.62 1.96
CA LEU A 88 -6.03 -18.40 3.02
C LEU A 88 -6.34 -16.92 3.19
N ALA A 89 -7.63 -16.61 3.25
CA ALA A 89 -8.14 -15.37 3.84
C ALA A 89 -8.44 -15.61 5.32
N LEU A 90 -7.98 -14.70 6.16
CA LEU A 90 -8.09 -14.81 7.61
C LEU A 90 -8.82 -13.61 8.17
N LYS A 91 -9.67 -13.84 9.19
CA LYS A 91 -10.27 -12.77 10.00
C LYS A 91 -10.01 -13.02 11.46
N PHE A 92 -9.56 -11.97 12.14
CA PHE A 92 -9.35 -11.95 13.59
C PHE A 92 -10.25 -10.89 14.25
N ASP A 93 -10.60 -11.13 15.49
CA ASP A 93 -11.22 -10.12 16.34
C ASP A 93 -10.16 -9.13 16.84
N PHE A 94 -10.42 -7.85 16.69
CA PHE A 94 -9.47 -6.79 17.03
C PHE A 94 -9.17 -6.70 18.52
N LYS A 95 -10.16 -6.96 19.38
CA LYS A 95 -10.01 -6.80 20.84
C LYS A 95 -9.30 -7.98 21.49
N THR A 96 -9.54 -9.19 20.98
CA THR A 96 -9.08 -10.42 21.60
C THR A 96 -7.98 -11.15 20.82
N GLY A 97 -7.77 -10.79 19.56
CA GLY A 97 -6.90 -11.53 18.64
C GLY A 97 -7.46 -12.89 18.21
N LYS A 98 -8.66 -13.28 18.65
CA LYS A 98 -9.26 -14.57 18.29
C LYS A 98 -9.42 -14.69 16.77
N ASN A 99 -8.96 -15.78 16.18
CA ASN A 99 -9.28 -16.13 14.80
C ASN A 99 -10.78 -16.44 14.71
N LEU A 100 -11.51 -15.62 13.95
CA LEU A 100 -12.97 -15.76 13.78
C LEU A 100 -13.30 -16.70 12.63
N TRP A 101 -12.50 -16.67 11.57
CA TRP A 101 -12.58 -17.60 10.47
C TRP A 101 -11.29 -17.62 9.63
N SER A 102 -11.06 -18.77 8.99
CA SER A 102 -10.04 -19.01 7.99
C SER A 102 -10.71 -19.63 6.78
N LYS A 103 -10.56 -19.03 5.60
CA LYS A 103 -11.17 -19.51 4.35
C LYS A 103 -10.08 -19.82 3.34
N GLU A 104 -10.04 -21.03 2.86
CA GLU A 104 -9.25 -21.40 1.69
C GLU A 104 -9.90 -20.79 0.45
N LEU A 105 -9.21 -19.86 -0.20
CA LEU A 105 -9.73 -19.20 -1.40
C LEU A 105 -9.25 -19.89 -2.67
N SER A 106 -8.04 -20.41 -2.66
CA SER A 106 -7.45 -21.14 -3.78
C SER A 106 -6.21 -21.92 -3.34
N THR A 107 -5.58 -22.57 -4.30
CA THR A 107 -4.31 -23.27 -4.11
C THR A 107 -3.25 -22.77 -5.09
N GLY A 108 -2.00 -22.86 -4.73
CA GLY A 108 -0.88 -22.53 -5.59
C GLY A 108 0.46 -22.65 -4.90
N GLU A 109 1.48 -22.97 -5.67
CA GLU A 109 2.87 -22.93 -5.22
C GLU A 109 3.51 -21.60 -5.59
N ALA A 110 4.24 -21.00 -4.67
CA ALA A 110 5.18 -19.96 -4.99
C ALA A 110 6.41 -20.58 -5.65
N ILE A 111 6.56 -20.41 -6.94
CA ILE A 111 7.74 -20.87 -7.65
C ILE A 111 8.95 -20.11 -7.13
N ARG A 112 9.92 -20.84 -6.57
CA ARG A 112 11.19 -20.26 -6.11
C ARG A 112 12.30 -20.83 -6.99
N ASP A 113 12.86 -19.99 -7.81
CA ASP A 113 14.02 -20.36 -8.63
C ASP A 113 15.23 -19.58 -8.10
N PRO A 114 16.18 -20.23 -7.39
CA PRO A 114 17.37 -19.60 -6.90
C PRO A 114 18.37 -19.25 -8.00
N LEU A 115 18.20 -19.83 -9.19
CA LEU A 115 19.10 -19.63 -10.32
C LEU A 115 18.54 -18.56 -11.27
N ARG A 116 19.30 -17.50 -11.45
CA ARG A 116 19.10 -16.56 -12.57
C ARG A 116 19.51 -17.30 -13.85
N GLY A 117 18.53 -17.82 -14.56
CA GLY A 117 18.82 -18.46 -15.83
C GLY A 117 19.09 -17.47 -16.95
N LYS A 118 19.41 -18.01 -18.11
CA LYS A 118 19.66 -17.23 -19.33
C LYS A 118 18.41 -16.42 -19.72
N PRO A 119 18.55 -15.19 -20.26
CA PRO A 119 17.45 -14.46 -20.87
C PRO A 119 16.71 -15.32 -21.88
N GLY A 120 15.39 -15.20 -21.93
CA GLY A 120 14.53 -15.94 -22.85
C GLY A 120 13.48 -16.77 -22.13
N ASP A 121 13.66 -18.06 -21.99
CA ASP A 121 12.63 -18.97 -21.46
C ASP A 121 12.24 -18.69 -20.00
N GLN A 122 13.16 -18.19 -19.21
CA GLN A 122 12.94 -17.95 -17.79
C GLN A 122 12.23 -16.62 -17.48
N ARG A 123 12.34 -15.61 -18.34
CA ARG A 123 11.59 -14.36 -18.24
C ARG A 123 10.08 -14.56 -18.37
N ARG A 124 9.63 -15.67 -18.92
CA ARG A 124 8.20 -16.03 -19.04
C ARG A 124 7.65 -16.72 -17.80
N ARG A 125 8.47 -16.94 -16.76
CA ARG A 125 8.07 -17.60 -15.54
C ARG A 125 8.13 -16.64 -14.36
N GLN A 126 7.03 -16.52 -13.66
CA GLN A 126 6.98 -15.81 -12.39
C GLN A 126 7.84 -16.56 -11.37
N LYS A 127 8.74 -15.84 -10.71
CA LYS A 127 9.60 -16.32 -9.64
C LYS A 127 9.22 -15.62 -8.35
N PHE A 128 9.69 -16.14 -7.22
CA PHE A 128 9.46 -15.51 -5.93
C PHE A 128 10.77 -15.32 -5.19
N HIS A 129 10.98 -14.12 -4.68
CA HIS A 129 12.07 -13.85 -3.76
C HIS A 129 11.88 -14.65 -2.46
N LYS A 130 12.98 -15.05 -1.78
CA LYS A 130 12.93 -15.85 -0.54
C LYS A 130 12.10 -15.26 0.62
N LEU A 131 11.91 -13.93 0.61
CA LEU A 131 11.11 -13.20 1.60
C LEU A 131 9.67 -12.92 1.13
N HIS A 132 9.28 -13.45 -0.03
CA HIS A 132 8.01 -13.19 -0.68
C HIS A 132 7.31 -14.51 -0.98
N ASN A 133 5.98 -14.53 -0.89
CA ASN A 133 5.15 -15.66 -1.27
C ASN A 133 3.81 -15.15 -1.87
N LEU A 134 2.91 -16.07 -2.19
CA LEU A 134 1.63 -15.73 -2.81
C LEU A 134 0.71 -14.88 -1.90
N ALA A 135 0.94 -14.86 -0.59
CA ALA A 135 0.17 -14.08 0.40
C ALA A 135 0.88 -12.76 0.80
N SER A 136 1.59 -12.13 -0.14
CA SER A 136 2.20 -10.80 0.08
C SER A 136 1.25 -9.63 -0.14
N PRO A 137 0.32 -9.65 -1.12
CA PRO A 137 -0.67 -8.59 -1.25
C PRO A 137 -1.54 -8.47 0.02
N SER A 138 -1.76 -7.23 0.46
CA SER A 138 -2.58 -6.94 1.64
C SER A 138 -4.06 -6.85 1.28
N PRO A 139 -4.98 -7.29 2.13
CA PRO A 139 -6.41 -7.10 1.93
C PRO A 139 -6.80 -5.61 1.93
N VAL A 140 -7.97 -5.30 1.35
CA VAL A 140 -8.59 -3.98 1.39
C VAL A 140 -10.08 -4.10 1.67
N THR A 141 -10.65 -3.12 2.38
CA THR A 141 -12.08 -3.10 2.74
C THR A 141 -12.69 -1.71 2.64
N ASP A 142 -14.00 -1.65 2.35
CA ASP A 142 -14.85 -0.46 2.44
C ASP A 142 -15.71 -0.43 3.72
N GLY A 143 -15.56 -1.44 4.59
CA GLY A 143 -16.35 -1.63 5.80
C GLY A 143 -17.58 -2.52 5.64
N LYS A 144 -17.89 -2.96 4.42
CA LYS A 144 -18.99 -3.89 4.11
C LYS A 144 -18.46 -5.18 3.47
N ALA A 145 -17.55 -5.04 2.54
CA ALA A 145 -16.87 -6.12 1.87
C ALA A 145 -15.35 -6.05 2.11
N VAL A 146 -14.67 -7.18 1.96
CA VAL A 146 -13.22 -7.28 2.00
C VAL A 146 -12.72 -8.01 0.76
N VAL A 147 -11.67 -7.47 0.15
CA VAL A 147 -11.06 -8.01 -1.06
C VAL A 147 -9.69 -8.58 -0.72
N PHE A 148 -9.46 -9.81 -1.16
CA PHE A 148 -8.20 -10.54 -1.02
C PHE A 148 -7.61 -10.79 -2.40
N LEU A 149 -6.33 -10.52 -2.57
CA LEU A 149 -5.57 -10.79 -3.78
C LEU A 149 -4.34 -11.59 -3.44
N PHE A 150 -4.01 -12.58 -4.27
CA PHE A 150 -2.84 -13.42 -4.11
C PHE A 150 -1.88 -13.28 -5.29
N GLY A 151 -0.62 -13.61 -5.05
CA GLY A 151 0.45 -13.49 -6.04
C GLY A 151 0.29 -14.35 -7.30
N ASN A 152 -0.60 -15.34 -7.28
CA ASN A 152 -1.01 -16.13 -8.44
C ASN A 152 -2.15 -15.49 -9.25
N GLY A 153 -2.57 -14.27 -8.88
CA GLY A 153 -3.66 -13.56 -9.54
C GLY A 153 -5.07 -13.90 -9.05
N ASP A 154 -5.23 -14.77 -8.06
CA ASP A 154 -6.53 -15.07 -7.46
C ASP A 154 -7.03 -13.87 -6.67
N LEU A 155 -8.18 -13.36 -7.07
CA LEU A 155 -8.87 -12.20 -6.50
C LEU A 155 -10.25 -12.64 -6.00
N ALA A 156 -10.55 -12.38 -4.74
CA ALA A 156 -11.84 -12.74 -4.13
C ALA A 156 -12.39 -11.57 -3.32
N CYS A 157 -13.68 -11.36 -3.41
CA CYS A 157 -14.43 -10.46 -2.55
C CYS A 157 -15.32 -11.29 -1.62
N ALA A 158 -15.34 -10.95 -0.34
CA ALA A 158 -16.15 -11.60 0.67
C ALA A 158 -16.86 -10.55 1.53
N ASN A 159 -17.98 -10.94 2.16
CA ASN A 159 -18.53 -10.17 3.27
C ASN A 159 -17.73 -10.43 4.56
N PHE A 160 -18.05 -9.72 5.63
CA PHE A 160 -17.32 -9.83 6.91
C PHE A 160 -17.55 -11.17 7.63
N GLU A 161 -18.60 -11.91 7.27
CA GLU A 161 -18.90 -13.26 7.76
C GLU A 161 -18.10 -14.34 7.01
N GLY A 162 -17.34 -13.94 5.96
CA GLY A 162 -16.52 -14.84 5.16
C GLY A 162 -17.29 -15.57 4.05
N THR A 163 -18.50 -15.09 3.71
CA THR A 163 -19.20 -15.55 2.52
C THR A 163 -18.58 -14.92 1.29
N ILE A 164 -18.16 -15.73 0.35
CA ILE A 164 -17.56 -15.27 -0.91
C ILE A 164 -18.67 -14.74 -1.81
N LEU A 165 -18.56 -13.47 -2.19
CA LEU A 165 -19.48 -12.80 -3.11
C LEU A 165 -19.11 -13.12 -4.56
N TRP A 166 -17.84 -13.07 -4.90
CA TRP A 166 -17.31 -13.45 -6.20
C TRP A 166 -15.81 -13.80 -6.13
N LYS A 167 -15.34 -14.54 -7.14
CA LYS A 167 -13.92 -14.86 -7.37
C LYS A 167 -13.55 -14.65 -8.82
N LYS A 168 -12.30 -14.26 -9.05
CA LYS A 168 -11.66 -14.11 -10.37
C LYS A 168 -10.20 -14.57 -10.30
N ASN A 169 -9.59 -14.72 -11.46
CA ASN A 169 -8.14 -14.88 -11.54
C ASN A 169 -7.59 -13.98 -12.63
N LEU A 170 -6.77 -13.00 -12.25
CA LEU A 170 -6.22 -12.01 -13.15
C LEU A 170 -5.40 -12.63 -14.30
N GLN A 171 -4.67 -13.72 -14.04
CA GLN A 171 -3.89 -14.38 -15.10
C GLN A 171 -4.76 -15.11 -16.10
N LYS A 172 -5.85 -15.76 -15.65
CA LYS A 172 -6.81 -16.43 -16.56
C LYS A 172 -7.57 -15.43 -17.42
N ASP A 173 -7.94 -14.29 -16.83
CA ASP A 173 -8.78 -13.30 -17.48
C ASP A 173 -7.97 -12.33 -18.35
N GLN A 174 -6.69 -12.04 -17.98
CA GLN A 174 -5.92 -10.94 -18.55
C GLN A 174 -4.55 -11.36 -19.13
N GLY A 175 -4.16 -12.61 -18.97
CA GLY A 175 -2.86 -13.15 -19.43
C GLY A 175 -1.88 -13.43 -18.29
N VAL A 176 -0.96 -14.35 -18.55
CA VAL A 176 0.01 -14.85 -17.57
C VAL A 176 0.94 -13.75 -17.09
N PHE A 177 1.24 -13.74 -15.80
CA PHE A 177 2.19 -12.81 -15.23
C PHE A 177 3.63 -13.16 -15.61
N THR A 178 4.35 -12.16 -16.09
CA THR A 178 5.79 -12.23 -16.41
C THR A 178 6.67 -11.57 -15.35
N ILE A 179 6.05 -10.97 -14.33
CA ILE A 179 6.74 -10.27 -13.25
C ILE A 179 7.75 -11.20 -12.56
N TRP A 180 9.01 -10.78 -12.55
CA TRP A 180 10.12 -11.69 -12.25
C TRP A 180 10.11 -12.24 -10.82
N TRP A 181 9.93 -11.36 -9.81
CA TRP A 181 10.07 -11.74 -8.40
C TRP A 181 8.76 -12.06 -7.70
N GLY A 182 7.68 -12.22 -8.46
CA GLY A 182 6.35 -12.51 -7.97
C GLY A 182 5.48 -11.27 -7.76
N TYR A 183 4.19 -11.43 -7.99
CA TYR A 183 3.22 -10.36 -7.87
C TYR A 183 2.98 -9.98 -6.39
N ALA A 184 3.06 -8.70 -6.04
CA ALA A 184 2.93 -8.20 -4.66
C ALA A 184 2.04 -6.97 -4.50
N ASN A 185 1.53 -6.39 -5.60
CA ASN A 185 0.68 -5.21 -5.55
C ASN A 185 -0.61 -5.50 -4.79
N SER A 186 -0.96 -4.64 -3.83
CA SER A 186 -2.24 -4.75 -3.12
C SER A 186 -3.35 -4.07 -3.92
N PRO A 187 -4.59 -4.56 -3.85
CA PRO A 187 -5.74 -3.90 -4.47
C PRO A 187 -6.10 -2.62 -3.70
N LEU A 188 -6.80 -1.70 -4.37
CA LEU A 188 -7.44 -0.54 -3.77
C LEU A 188 -8.95 -0.63 -3.93
N ILE A 189 -9.71 0.01 -3.02
CA ILE A 189 -11.14 0.27 -3.20
C ILE A 189 -11.33 1.78 -3.33
N HIS A 190 -12.02 2.21 -4.40
CA HIS A 190 -12.48 3.58 -4.59
C HIS A 190 -13.96 3.55 -4.91
N ASP A 191 -14.76 4.17 -4.06
CA ASP A 191 -16.21 4.09 -4.11
C ASP A 191 -16.67 2.61 -4.20
N ASN A 192 -17.35 2.22 -5.29
CA ASN A 192 -17.78 0.84 -5.53
C ASN A 192 -16.84 0.07 -6.49
N LEU A 193 -15.57 0.46 -6.60
CA LEU A 193 -14.60 -0.15 -7.51
C LEU A 193 -13.44 -0.78 -6.77
N VAL A 194 -13.08 -2.00 -7.16
CA VAL A 194 -11.83 -2.67 -6.80
C VAL A 194 -10.83 -2.43 -7.92
N ILE A 195 -9.72 -1.78 -7.63
CA ILE A 195 -8.70 -1.44 -8.63
C ILE A 195 -7.45 -2.29 -8.36
N CYS A 196 -7.03 -3.03 -9.38
CA CYS A 196 -5.80 -3.82 -9.39
C CYS A 196 -4.83 -3.27 -10.42
N THR A 197 -3.52 -3.40 -10.14
CA THR A 197 -2.46 -2.98 -11.05
C THR A 197 -1.53 -4.14 -11.32
N VAL A 198 -1.18 -4.36 -12.59
CA VAL A 198 -0.17 -5.34 -13.02
C VAL A 198 0.88 -4.58 -13.80
N MET A 199 2.12 -4.63 -13.33
CA MET A 199 3.25 -3.93 -13.93
C MET A 199 4.38 -4.95 -14.14
N GLN A 200 4.67 -5.27 -15.39
CA GLN A 200 5.48 -6.43 -15.74
C GLN A 200 6.21 -6.24 -17.07
N ASP A 201 7.22 -7.07 -17.29
CA ASP A 201 7.93 -7.13 -18.56
C ASP A 201 6.99 -7.49 -19.72
N SER A 202 7.01 -6.70 -20.78
CA SER A 202 6.18 -6.93 -21.96
C SER A 202 6.63 -8.10 -22.80
N LEU A 203 7.88 -8.53 -22.66
CA LEU A 203 8.54 -9.53 -23.50
C LEU A 203 8.59 -9.15 -25.00
N ASP A 204 8.55 -7.85 -25.32
CA ASP A 204 8.51 -7.35 -26.69
C ASP A 204 9.74 -7.73 -27.54
N ASP A 205 10.86 -8.04 -26.88
CA ASP A 205 12.10 -8.50 -27.48
C ASP A 205 12.19 -10.03 -27.62
N LEU A 206 11.14 -10.76 -27.22
CA LEU A 206 11.05 -12.21 -27.35
C LEU A 206 9.91 -12.59 -28.32
N GLU A 207 10.07 -13.71 -28.98
CA GLU A 207 9.02 -14.27 -29.87
C GLU A 207 7.82 -14.79 -29.03
N GLY A 208 6.63 -14.70 -29.60
CA GLY A 208 5.38 -15.24 -29.04
C GLY A 208 4.48 -14.20 -28.40
N GLU A 209 3.63 -14.63 -27.46
CA GLU A 209 2.67 -13.77 -26.80
C GLU A 209 3.37 -12.72 -25.92
N LYS A 210 2.88 -11.50 -26.01
CA LYS A 210 3.40 -10.35 -25.28
C LYS A 210 2.51 -10.05 -24.07
N ALA A 211 3.13 -9.90 -22.92
CA ALA A 211 2.46 -9.47 -21.71
C ALA A 211 2.19 -7.96 -21.74
N GLN A 212 1.18 -7.52 -21.00
CA GLN A 212 0.83 -6.11 -20.88
C GLN A 212 0.85 -5.68 -19.43
N SER A 213 1.37 -4.49 -19.16
CA SER A 213 1.12 -3.79 -17.93
C SER A 213 -0.22 -3.07 -18.02
N PHE A 214 -1.03 -3.13 -16.96
CA PHE A 214 -2.36 -2.53 -16.96
C PHE A 214 -2.86 -2.18 -15.56
N LEU A 215 -3.87 -1.29 -15.55
CA LEU A 215 -4.77 -1.10 -14.42
C LEU A 215 -6.12 -1.65 -14.82
N ILE A 216 -6.84 -2.23 -13.86
CA ILE A 216 -8.17 -2.77 -14.09
C ILE A 216 -9.06 -2.50 -12.89
N ALA A 217 -10.31 -2.14 -13.13
CA ALA A 217 -11.30 -1.96 -12.09
C ALA A 217 -12.47 -2.93 -12.27
N TYR A 218 -12.87 -3.51 -11.15
CA TYR A 218 -14.07 -4.33 -11.03
C TYR A 218 -15.07 -3.68 -10.10
N GLU A 219 -16.35 -3.84 -10.39
CA GLU A 219 -17.40 -3.47 -9.46
C GLU A 219 -17.29 -4.31 -8.17
N LEU A 220 -17.23 -3.66 -7.02
CA LEU A 220 -16.98 -4.30 -5.72
C LEU A 220 -17.98 -5.40 -5.38
N ASN A 221 -19.27 -5.18 -5.69
CA ASN A 221 -20.33 -6.12 -5.30
C ASN A 221 -20.49 -7.31 -6.24
N THR A 222 -20.08 -7.19 -7.51
CA THR A 222 -20.35 -8.21 -8.54
C THR A 222 -19.11 -8.81 -9.18
N GLY A 223 -17.95 -8.14 -9.05
CA GLY A 223 -16.75 -8.49 -9.77
C GLY A 223 -16.80 -8.24 -11.28
N LYS A 224 -17.83 -7.53 -11.79
CA LYS A 224 -17.92 -7.17 -13.20
C LYS A 224 -16.82 -6.16 -13.54
N GLU A 225 -16.10 -6.38 -14.64
CA GLU A 225 -15.13 -5.42 -15.16
C GLU A 225 -15.81 -4.12 -15.56
N VAL A 226 -15.30 -2.99 -15.07
CA VAL A 226 -15.83 -1.66 -15.36
C VAL A 226 -14.94 -0.93 -16.36
N TRP A 227 -13.64 -0.95 -16.12
CA TRP A 227 -12.65 -0.41 -17.05
C TRP A 227 -11.31 -1.15 -16.94
N LYS A 228 -10.57 -1.15 -18.04
CA LYS A 228 -9.18 -1.60 -18.11
C LYS A 228 -8.37 -0.57 -18.90
N THR A 229 -7.21 -0.20 -18.40
CA THR A 229 -6.30 0.74 -19.06
C THR A 229 -4.93 0.10 -19.20
N GLN A 230 -4.46 -0.06 -20.44
CA GLN A 230 -3.09 -0.48 -20.70
C GLN A 230 -2.12 0.60 -20.23
N ARG A 231 -1.12 0.21 -19.41
CA ARG A 231 -0.07 1.09 -18.95
C ARG A 231 1.16 0.92 -19.84
N LYS A 232 1.42 1.91 -20.70
CA LYS A 232 2.57 1.93 -21.59
C LYS A 232 3.71 2.71 -20.96
N THR A 233 4.91 2.14 -20.91
CA THR A 233 6.13 2.76 -20.41
C THR A 233 7.27 2.54 -21.39
N ILE A 234 8.37 3.28 -21.22
CA ILE A 234 9.61 3.12 -22.00
C ILE A 234 10.56 2.08 -21.40
N ALA A 235 10.21 1.51 -20.26
CA ALA A 235 11.02 0.51 -19.57
C ALA A 235 11.12 -0.78 -20.39
N LYS A 236 12.20 -1.54 -20.17
CA LYS A 236 12.47 -2.82 -20.81
C LYS A 236 12.92 -3.84 -19.78
N ALA A 237 12.64 -5.11 -20.03
CA ALA A 237 13.03 -6.23 -19.20
C ALA A 237 12.63 -6.02 -17.71
N GLU A 238 13.48 -6.35 -16.75
CA GLU A 238 13.20 -6.23 -15.32
C GLU A 238 12.83 -4.79 -14.89
N SER A 239 13.21 -3.76 -15.64
CA SER A 239 12.82 -2.38 -15.35
C SER A 239 11.31 -2.13 -15.52
N CYS A 240 10.59 -2.99 -16.24
CA CYS A 240 9.14 -2.94 -16.34
C CYS A 240 8.45 -3.40 -15.06
N ASP A 241 9.10 -4.29 -14.30
CA ASP A 241 8.52 -4.92 -13.13
C ASP A 241 8.35 -3.92 -11.99
N SER A 242 7.16 -3.85 -11.46
CA SER A 242 6.89 -3.02 -10.30
C SER A 242 5.95 -3.71 -9.33
N TYR A 243 6.31 -3.63 -8.06
CA TYR A 243 5.66 -4.28 -6.93
C TYR A 243 4.92 -3.26 -6.07
N THR A 244 4.75 -2.04 -6.59
CA THR A 244 4.18 -0.90 -5.87
C THR A 244 2.66 -0.95 -5.86
N THR A 245 2.08 -0.63 -4.74
CA THR A 245 0.64 -0.36 -4.63
C THR A 245 0.40 1.12 -4.93
N PRO A 246 -0.62 1.47 -5.73
CA PRO A 246 -1.00 2.85 -5.96
C PRO A 246 -1.42 3.56 -4.68
N ILE A 247 -1.30 4.88 -4.66
CA ILE A 247 -1.79 5.71 -3.56
C ILE A 247 -2.87 6.68 -4.05
N TYR A 248 -3.72 7.13 -3.12
CA TYR A 248 -4.70 8.17 -3.40
C TYR A 248 -4.09 9.55 -3.25
N HIS A 249 -4.55 10.46 -4.12
CA HIS A 249 -4.39 11.89 -3.95
C HIS A 249 -5.70 12.59 -4.27
N LYS A 250 -6.18 13.39 -3.32
CA LYS A 250 -7.40 14.20 -3.48
C LYS A 250 -6.96 15.67 -3.62
N ALA A 251 -6.96 16.19 -4.85
CA ALA A 251 -6.90 17.61 -5.13
C ALA A 251 -8.30 18.24 -4.97
N ALA A 252 -8.40 19.57 -4.94
CA ALA A 252 -9.69 20.23 -4.72
C ALA A 252 -10.76 19.81 -5.74
N ASN A 253 -10.37 19.65 -7.01
CA ASN A 253 -11.31 19.38 -8.10
C ASN A 253 -11.23 17.94 -8.64
N GLN A 254 -10.31 17.10 -8.15
CA GLN A 254 -10.05 15.81 -8.74
C GLN A 254 -9.43 14.81 -7.77
N THR A 255 -9.98 13.60 -7.73
CA THR A 255 -9.34 12.44 -7.11
C THR A 255 -8.54 11.68 -8.16
N GLN A 256 -7.35 11.23 -7.80
CA GLN A 256 -6.48 10.44 -8.65
C GLN A 256 -5.78 9.32 -7.86
N ILE A 257 -5.40 8.27 -8.55
CA ILE A 257 -4.48 7.25 -8.06
C ILE A 257 -3.12 7.45 -8.73
N ILE A 258 -2.05 7.42 -7.95
CA ILE A 258 -0.69 7.68 -8.40
C ILE A 258 0.13 6.41 -8.26
N ILE A 259 0.89 6.07 -9.30
CA ILE A 259 1.64 4.81 -9.42
C ILE A 259 3.08 5.13 -9.81
N MET A 260 4.03 4.45 -9.19
CA MET A 260 5.43 4.44 -9.59
C MET A 260 5.85 3.06 -10.10
N GLY A 261 6.56 3.00 -11.21
CA GLY A 261 7.13 1.79 -11.77
C GLY A 261 7.33 1.86 -13.28
N GLY A 262 8.13 0.98 -13.84
CA GLY A 262 8.41 1.00 -15.27
C GLY A 262 9.07 2.31 -15.72
N ASN A 263 9.99 2.85 -14.93
CA ASN A 263 10.67 4.12 -15.17
C ASN A 263 9.73 5.35 -15.28
N GLN A 264 8.53 5.27 -14.68
CA GLN A 264 7.50 6.27 -14.83
C GLN A 264 6.68 6.43 -13.55
N LEU A 265 6.39 7.67 -13.19
CA LEU A 265 5.36 8.06 -12.21
C LEU A 265 4.18 8.60 -13.01
N ASP A 266 2.98 8.09 -12.78
CA ASP A 266 1.78 8.52 -13.47
C ASP A 266 0.54 8.46 -12.59
N ALA A 267 -0.50 9.18 -13.00
CA ALA A 267 -1.76 9.21 -12.31
C ALA A 267 -2.94 8.91 -13.22
N TYR A 268 -3.97 8.34 -12.62
CA TYR A 268 -5.19 7.92 -13.30
C TYR A 268 -6.42 8.37 -12.52
N ASN A 269 -7.47 8.69 -13.26
CA ASN A 269 -8.80 8.86 -12.68
C ASN A 269 -9.32 7.50 -12.21
N PRO A 270 -9.62 7.31 -10.91
CA PRO A 270 -10.00 5.99 -10.39
C PRO A 270 -11.35 5.49 -10.92
N ASN A 271 -12.25 6.40 -11.32
CA ASN A 271 -13.59 6.03 -11.82
C ASN A 271 -13.58 5.58 -13.29
N THR A 272 -12.63 6.08 -14.09
CA THR A 272 -12.65 5.86 -15.54
C THR A 272 -11.39 5.15 -16.08
N GLY A 273 -10.35 5.01 -15.26
CA GLY A 273 -9.05 4.51 -15.67
C GLY A 273 -8.28 5.46 -16.62
N LYS A 274 -8.80 6.66 -16.91
CA LYS A 274 -8.13 7.61 -17.81
C LYS A 274 -6.84 8.12 -17.17
N GLN A 275 -5.72 8.00 -17.89
CA GLN A 275 -4.45 8.62 -17.48
C GLN A 275 -4.61 10.14 -17.48
N LEU A 276 -4.22 10.77 -16.38
CA LEU A 276 -4.33 12.21 -16.16
C LEU A 276 -3.03 12.92 -16.48
N TRP A 277 -1.92 12.36 -16.02
CA TRP A 277 -0.58 12.81 -16.31
C TRP A 277 0.43 11.68 -16.16
N LYS A 278 1.62 11.87 -16.70
CA LYS A 278 2.78 11.00 -16.53
C LYS A 278 4.08 11.79 -16.43
N LYS A 279 5.04 11.23 -15.73
CA LYS A 279 6.42 11.69 -15.62
C LYS A 279 7.33 10.52 -15.98
N GLU A 280 7.92 10.59 -17.16
CA GLU A 280 8.86 9.58 -17.67
C GLU A 280 10.32 9.91 -17.27
N GLY A 281 11.23 8.97 -17.55
CA GLY A 281 12.67 9.18 -17.36
C GLY A 281 13.16 8.91 -15.93
N LEU A 282 12.32 8.29 -15.07
CA LEU A 282 12.69 7.90 -13.72
C LEU A 282 13.42 6.55 -13.72
N ASN A 283 14.57 6.49 -14.40
CA ASN A 283 15.29 5.26 -14.70
C ASN A 283 16.06 4.73 -13.48
N GLY A 284 15.60 3.64 -12.88
CA GLY A 284 16.22 3.05 -11.70
C GLY A 284 16.11 1.53 -11.61
N GLY A 285 15.59 0.88 -12.64
CA GLY A 285 15.34 -0.58 -12.64
C GLY A 285 13.95 -0.94 -12.07
N ARG A 286 13.79 -2.19 -11.62
CA ARG A 286 12.54 -2.63 -10.97
C ARG A 286 12.21 -1.75 -9.75
N THR A 287 10.91 -1.56 -9.50
CA THR A 287 10.47 -0.68 -8.44
C THR A 287 9.65 -1.43 -7.39
N ILE A 288 10.10 -1.41 -6.13
CA ILE A 288 9.37 -2.00 -4.99
C ILE A 288 8.75 -0.89 -4.13
N THR A 289 9.49 0.19 -3.95
CA THR A 289 9.09 1.34 -3.13
C THR A 289 7.94 2.09 -3.75
N GLY A 290 6.77 2.03 -3.12
CA GLY A 290 5.60 2.80 -3.55
C GLY A 290 5.77 4.31 -3.28
N PRO A 291 5.03 5.16 -4.02
CA PRO A 291 5.04 6.59 -3.78
C PRO A 291 4.43 6.95 -2.42
N THR A 292 4.71 8.15 -1.94
CA THR A 292 4.01 8.77 -0.81
C THR A 292 3.69 10.23 -1.13
N ILE A 293 2.77 10.80 -0.37
CA ILE A 293 2.40 12.22 -0.51
C ILE A 293 2.54 12.88 0.85
N GLU A 294 3.18 14.03 0.85
CA GLU A 294 3.14 14.99 1.96
C GLU A 294 2.67 16.33 1.40
N GLN A 295 1.55 16.82 1.93
CA GLN A 295 0.85 17.99 1.39
C GLN A 295 0.48 17.80 -0.10
N ASN A 296 1.06 18.57 -1.00
CA ASN A 296 0.84 18.49 -2.45
C ASN A 296 2.12 18.07 -3.21
N THR A 297 3.02 17.35 -2.56
CA THR A 297 4.23 16.84 -3.19
C THR A 297 4.22 15.32 -3.15
N VAL A 298 4.41 14.68 -4.30
CA VAL A 298 4.60 13.25 -4.43
C VAL A 298 6.08 12.94 -4.33
N PHE A 299 6.41 11.96 -3.52
CA PHE A 299 7.76 11.43 -3.35
C PHE A 299 7.80 9.99 -3.84
N ALA A 300 8.73 9.70 -4.74
CA ALA A 300 8.93 8.36 -5.28
C ALA A 300 10.42 8.07 -5.47
N THR A 301 10.83 6.82 -5.24
CA THR A 301 12.19 6.38 -5.61
C THR A 301 12.19 5.82 -7.03
N GLN A 302 13.29 6.02 -7.73
CA GLN A 302 13.45 5.53 -9.10
C GLN A 302 13.74 4.01 -9.20
N GLY A 303 13.51 3.26 -8.14
CA GLY A 303 13.78 1.81 -8.06
C GLY A 303 15.24 1.49 -7.72
N MET A 304 15.51 0.27 -7.27
CA MET A 304 16.83 -0.30 -6.96
C MET A 304 17.81 0.66 -6.26
N ARG A 305 17.35 1.40 -5.24
CA ARG A 305 18.11 2.46 -4.55
C ARG A 305 18.43 3.68 -5.43
N GLY A 306 17.65 3.89 -6.49
CA GLY A 306 17.75 5.09 -7.31
C GLY A 306 17.32 6.35 -6.55
N PRO A 307 17.47 7.53 -7.15
CA PRO A 307 17.09 8.78 -6.51
C PRO A 307 15.68 8.78 -5.95
N LEU A 308 15.49 9.39 -4.77
CA LEU A 308 14.20 9.86 -4.30
C LEU A 308 13.92 11.17 -5.01
N VAL A 309 12.80 11.26 -5.71
CA VAL A 309 12.36 12.46 -6.43
C VAL A 309 11.13 13.07 -5.78
N ALA A 310 11.04 14.39 -5.79
CA ALA A 310 9.89 15.16 -5.35
C ALA A 310 9.20 15.84 -6.53
N ILE A 311 7.91 15.59 -6.71
CA ILE A 311 7.08 16.15 -7.77
C ILE A 311 5.98 17.00 -7.12
N ASN A 312 6.04 18.31 -7.29
CA ASN A 312 5.01 19.22 -6.79
C ASN A 312 3.76 19.14 -7.65
N LEU A 313 2.62 19.02 -7.01
CA LEU A 313 1.30 19.01 -7.64
C LEU A 313 0.56 20.32 -7.37
N ASP A 314 -0.20 20.77 -8.35
CA ASP A 314 -1.14 21.88 -8.17
C ASP A 314 -2.28 21.48 -7.24
N LYS A 315 -2.60 22.32 -6.27
CA LYS A 315 -3.60 22.03 -5.23
C LYS A 315 -5.01 21.83 -5.77
N SER A 316 -5.33 22.48 -6.87
CA SER A 316 -6.66 22.45 -7.46
C SER A 316 -6.83 21.28 -8.41
N SER A 317 -5.92 21.12 -9.36
CA SER A 317 -6.00 20.12 -10.41
C SER A 317 -5.32 18.79 -10.06
N GLY A 318 -4.36 18.80 -9.12
CA GLY A 318 -3.53 17.63 -8.83
C GLY A 318 -2.51 17.30 -9.93
N LEU A 319 -2.33 18.19 -10.90
CA LEU A 319 -1.35 18.00 -11.98
C LEU A 319 0.05 18.45 -11.52
N PRO A 320 1.13 17.86 -12.07
CA PRO A 320 2.48 18.35 -11.82
C PRO A 320 2.63 19.82 -12.21
N THR A 321 3.23 20.61 -11.33
CA THR A 321 3.45 22.05 -11.57
C THR A 321 4.61 22.33 -12.51
N ASN A 322 5.53 21.38 -12.66
CA ASN A 322 6.72 21.47 -13.50
C ASN A 322 7.03 20.15 -14.20
N GLU A 323 7.68 20.23 -15.36
CA GLU A 323 8.17 19.06 -16.08
C GLU A 323 9.31 18.32 -15.35
N LYS A 324 10.13 19.05 -14.58
CA LYS A 324 11.23 18.48 -13.80
C LYS A 324 10.81 18.22 -12.36
N ALA A 325 11.52 17.32 -11.70
CA ALA A 325 11.42 17.16 -10.25
C ALA A 325 11.76 18.49 -9.56
N ALA A 326 11.10 18.78 -8.45
CA ALA A 326 11.42 19.95 -7.63
C ALA A 326 12.81 19.80 -7.01
N TRP A 327 13.14 18.58 -6.59
CA TRP A 327 14.45 18.17 -6.11
C TRP A 327 14.63 16.66 -6.19
N GLU A 328 15.89 16.20 -6.10
CA GLU A 328 16.28 14.80 -6.07
C GLU A 328 17.29 14.56 -4.95
N TYR A 329 17.23 13.36 -4.36
CA TYR A 329 18.17 12.91 -3.31
C TYR A 329 18.65 11.49 -3.59
N THR A 330 19.96 11.23 -3.48
CA THR A 330 20.58 10.00 -4.00
C THR A 330 21.28 9.13 -2.94
N LYS A 331 21.42 9.62 -1.69
CA LYS A 331 22.22 8.89 -0.68
C LYS A 331 21.35 7.95 0.16
N ASN A 332 21.73 6.68 0.26
CA ASN A 332 21.07 5.67 1.11
C ASN A 332 19.54 5.60 0.90
N THR A 333 19.08 5.76 -0.34
CA THR A 333 17.68 5.65 -0.69
C THR A 333 17.19 4.21 -0.55
N PRO A 334 15.91 3.98 -0.23
CA PRO A 334 15.37 2.64 -0.07
C PRO A 334 15.22 1.89 -1.40
N ASP A 335 15.38 0.57 -1.37
CA ASP A 335 14.93 -0.33 -2.43
C ASP A 335 13.52 -0.87 -2.15
N SER A 336 13.17 -1.07 -0.87
CA SER A 336 11.95 -1.77 -0.48
C SER A 336 10.96 -0.92 0.33
N CYS A 337 11.45 -0.11 1.28
CA CYS A 337 10.60 0.62 2.20
C CYS A 337 10.07 1.91 1.57
N CYS A 338 8.75 2.13 1.64
CA CYS A 338 8.17 3.37 1.16
C CYS A 338 8.52 4.54 2.08
N PRO A 339 8.71 5.76 1.55
CA PRO A 339 8.83 6.95 2.36
C PRO A 339 7.58 7.21 3.21
N VAL A 340 7.73 7.95 4.30
CA VAL A 340 6.61 8.50 5.06
C VAL A 340 6.81 10.00 5.26
N GLY A 341 5.75 10.78 4.99
CA GLY A 341 5.75 12.23 5.12
C GLY A 341 4.89 12.69 6.28
N THR A 342 5.37 13.65 7.06
CA THR A 342 4.61 14.31 8.13
C THR A 342 5.22 15.65 8.49
N ASN A 343 4.37 16.66 8.74
CA ASN A 343 4.78 18.00 9.19
C ASN A 343 5.84 18.69 8.30
N GLY A 344 5.75 18.51 6.99
CA GLY A 344 6.71 19.08 6.03
C GLY A 344 8.07 18.39 6.00
N LEU A 345 8.18 17.22 6.58
CA LEU A 345 9.37 16.37 6.59
C LEU A 345 9.10 15.05 5.87
N ILE A 346 10.13 14.49 5.23
CA ILE A 346 10.13 13.15 4.65
C ILE A 346 11.13 12.28 5.38
N PHE A 347 10.67 11.11 5.80
CA PHE A 347 11.50 10.10 6.43
C PHE A 347 11.62 8.88 5.52
N ILE A 348 12.84 8.42 5.34
CA ILE A 348 13.16 7.21 4.58
C ILE A 348 14.07 6.30 5.42
N ILE A 349 14.05 5.03 5.11
CA ILE A 349 14.96 4.02 5.66
C ILE A 349 15.50 3.17 4.53
N SER A 350 16.82 3.11 4.39
CA SER A 350 17.45 2.19 3.43
C SER A 350 17.34 0.75 3.91
N ASP A 351 17.42 -0.19 2.97
CA ASP A 351 17.33 -1.62 3.27
C ASP A 351 18.37 -2.12 4.29
N ASN A 352 19.50 -1.43 4.42
CA ASN A 352 20.60 -1.73 5.35
C ASN A 352 20.64 -0.81 6.59
N GLY A 353 19.55 -0.14 6.91
CA GLY A 353 19.33 0.52 8.19
C GLY A 353 19.86 1.94 8.35
N PHE A 354 19.97 2.71 7.26
CA PHE A 354 20.17 4.16 7.33
C PHE A 354 18.82 4.87 7.33
N ALA A 355 18.43 5.40 8.48
CA ALA A 355 17.26 6.25 8.64
C ALA A 355 17.62 7.71 8.35
N GLN A 356 16.74 8.44 7.69
CA GLN A 356 17.02 9.80 7.24
C GLN A 356 15.79 10.69 7.37
N CYS A 357 16.02 11.97 7.61
CA CYS A 357 15.02 13.02 7.60
C CYS A 357 15.41 14.12 6.62
N LEU A 358 14.52 14.43 5.70
CA LEU A 358 14.70 15.47 4.71
C LEU A 358 13.59 16.53 4.82
N ASP A 359 13.87 17.75 4.43
CA ASP A 359 12.87 18.76 4.19
C ASP A 359 12.02 18.38 2.97
N ALA A 360 10.70 18.32 3.13
CA ALA A 360 9.80 17.92 2.05
C ALA A 360 9.77 18.93 0.88
N HIS A 361 10.05 20.21 1.15
CA HIS A 361 9.95 21.28 0.16
C HIS A 361 11.19 21.36 -0.75
N ASN A 362 12.39 21.17 -0.17
CA ASN A 362 13.65 21.43 -0.89
C ASN A 362 14.67 20.30 -0.86
N GLY A 363 14.38 19.18 -0.19
CA GLY A 363 15.26 18.02 -0.11
C GLY A 363 16.48 18.18 0.80
N THR A 364 16.57 19.25 1.57
CA THR A 364 17.67 19.43 2.53
C THR A 364 17.67 18.30 3.54
N ILE A 365 18.81 17.60 3.67
CA ILE A 365 18.99 16.54 4.66
C ILE A 365 19.25 17.17 6.03
N TYR A 366 18.45 16.80 7.03
CA TYR A 366 18.64 17.21 8.41
C TYR A 366 19.49 16.19 9.18
N TRP A 367 19.25 14.91 8.98
CA TRP A 367 20.06 13.84 9.56
C TRP A 367 20.01 12.56 8.69
N ASN A 368 21.08 11.74 8.83
CA ASN A 368 21.26 10.45 8.17
C ASN A 368 22.00 9.54 9.14
N GLU A 369 21.27 8.69 9.86
CA GLU A 369 21.76 7.91 10.98
C GLU A 369 21.60 6.42 10.76
N ARG A 370 22.61 5.65 11.11
CA ARG A 370 22.54 4.20 11.04
C ARG A 370 21.88 3.64 12.31
N ILE A 371 20.65 3.18 12.19
CA ILE A 371 19.90 2.59 13.33
C ILE A 371 20.01 1.06 13.41
N GLY A 372 20.65 0.44 12.39
CA GLY A 372 21.01 -0.98 12.34
C GLY A 372 19.89 -1.88 11.81
N GLY A 373 20.25 -3.14 11.48
CA GLY A 373 19.34 -4.15 10.91
C GLY A 373 19.04 -3.95 9.42
N ASP A 374 18.31 -4.90 8.85
CA ASP A 374 17.77 -4.86 7.49
C ASP A 374 16.27 -4.57 7.51
N TYR A 375 15.78 -3.81 6.52
CA TYR A 375 14.39 -3.32 6.51
C TYR A 375 13.64 -3.73 5.26
N LYS A 376 12.38 -4.15 5.45
CA LYS A 376 11.38 -4.40 4.39
C LYS A 376 10.01 -3.80 4.74
N SER A 377 9.73 -3.61 6.02
CA SER A 377 8.55 -2.94 6.54
C SER A 377 8.66 -1.43 6.32
N SER A 378 7.66 -0.83 5.67
CA SER A 378 7.61 0.63 5.51
C SER A 378 7.38 1.31 6.87
N PRO A 379 8.03 2.46 7.13
CA PRO A 379 7.87 3.19 8.38
C PRO A 379 6.44 3.71 8.56
N LEU A 380 6.09 3.95 9.83
CA LEU A 380 4.82 4.53 10.25
C LEU A 380 5.07 5.85 10.96
N ALA A 381 4.32 6.90 10.60
CA ALA A 381 4.28 8.16 11.32
C ALA A 381 3.04 8.24 12.21
N CYS A 382 3.24 8.55 13.48
CA CYS A 382 2.14 8.69 14.45
C CYS A 382 2.54 9.63 15.58
N ASN A 383 1.70 10.60 15.90
CA ASN A 383 1.86 11.52 17.03
C ASN A 383 3.29 12.09 17.18
N GLY A 384 3.83 12.67 16.09
CA GLY A 384 5.16 13.28 16.06
C GLY A 384 6.32 12.30 16.19
N LYS A 385 6.11 11.01 15.91
CA LYS A 385 7.12 9.94 15.95
C LYS A 385 7.11 9.11 14.70
N ILE A 386 8.28 8.52 14.39
CA ILE A 386 8.43 7.56 13.29
C ILE A 386 8.84 6.21 13.87
N TYR A 387 8.13 5.17 13.48
CA TYR A 387 8.32 3.77 13.87
C TYR A 387 9.00 3.02 12.72
N PHE A 388 10.24 2.61 12.91
CA PHE A 388 11.02 1.81 11.95
C PHE A 388 11.14 0.38 12.47
N THR A 389 10.52 -0.60 11.81
CA THR A 389 10.59 -2.02 12.19
C THR A 389 11.46 -2.79 11.21
N ASN A 390 12.50 -3.46 11.70
CA ASN A 390 13.44 -4.22 10.88
C ASN A 390 13.06 -5.70 10.73
N LEU A 391 13.81 -6.44 9.90
CA LEU A 391 13.57 -7.87 9.63
C LEU A 391 13.72 -8.76 10.85
N GLU A 392 14.51 -8.36 11.84
CA GLU A 392 14.69 -9.09 13.10
C GLU A 392 13.57 -8.81 14.11
N GLY A 393 12.64 -7.90 13.78
CA GLY A 393 11.55 -7.51 14.67
C GLY A 393 11.95 -6.49 15.73
N VAL A 394 13.03 -5.71 15.48
CA VAL A 394 13.37 -4.55 16.31
C VAL A 394 12.66 -3.32 15.77
N CYS A 395 11.84 -2.69 16.59
CA CYS A 395 11.18 -1.42 16.27
C CYS A 395 11.93 -0.27 16.94
N THR A 396 12.62 0.54 16.14
CA THR A 396 13.27 1.78 16.58
C THR A 396 12.30 2.94 16.35
N ILE A 397 12.02 3.69 17.42
CA ILE A 397 11.11 4.85 17.39
C ILE A 397 11.95 6.12 17.56
N VAL A 398 11.76 7.08 16.66
CA VAL A 398 12.45 8.37 16.71
C VAL A 398 11.45 9.51 16.71
N GLU A 399 11.84 10.69 17.21
CA GLU A 399 11.05 11.92 17.05
C GLU A 399 10.98 12.32 15.57
N ALA A 400 9.79 12.74 15.11
CA ALA A 400 9.59 13.23 13.75
C ALA A 400 10.00 14.71 13.64
N THR A 401 11.29 14.98 13.87
CA THR A 401 11.86 16.34 13.93
C THR A 401 13.15 16.46 13.10
N LYS A 402 13.61 17.71 12.93
CA LYS A 402 14.88 18.03 12.27
C LYS A 402 16.13 17.58 13.05
N THR A 403 15.97 17.19 14.30
CA THR A 403 17.05 16.66 15.15
C THR A 403 16.80 15.19 15.41
N PHE A 404 17.82 14.35 15.15
CA PHE A 404 17.72 12.92 15.40
C PHE A 404 17.67 12.63 16.90
N THR A 405 16.57 12.00 17.34
CA THR A 405 16.37 11.62 18.75
C THR A 405 15.69 10.26 18.79
N VAL A 406 16.35 9.26 19.36
CA VAL A 406 15.75 7.94 19.59
C VAL A 406 14.89 7.99 20.84
N VAL A 407 13.61 7.66 20.71
CA VAL A 407 12.64 7.58 21.80
C VAL A 407 12.70 6.22 22.49
N ALA A 408 12.77 5.15 21.70
CA ALA A 408 12.79 3.78 22.20
C ALA A 408 13.31 2.81 21.14
N LYS A 409 13.76 1.62 21.60
CA LYS A 409 13.97 0.41 20.81
C LYS A 409 13.22 -0.74 21.49
N ASN A 410 12.31 -1.37 20.74
CA ASN A 410 11.46 -2.45 21.25
C ASN A 410 11.72 -3.71 20.42
N ILE A 411 11.71 -4.88 21.07
CA ILE A 411 12.00 -6.18 20.44
C ILE A 411 10.74 -7.02 20.44
N LEU A 412 10.34 -7.56 19.27
CA LEU A 412 9.17 -8.43 19.13
C LEU A 412 9.52 -9.92 19.26
N GLY A 413 10.81 -10.27 19.16
CA GLY A 413 11.30 -11.66 19.22
C GLY A 413 11.00 -12.50 17.98
N GLU A 414 10.43 -11.92 16.94
CA GLU A 414 10.05 -12.58 15.68
C GLU A 414 10.30 -11.66 14.49
N GLY A 415 10.68 -12.24 13.36
CA GLY A 415 10.96 -11.47 12.14
C GLY A 415 9.72 -10.77 11.57
N VAL A 416 9.90 -9.57 11.00
CA VAL A 416 8.84 -8.73 10.44
C VAL A 416 9.18 -8.34 9.00
N ILE A 417 8.22 -8.54 8.09
CA ILE A 417 8.27 -8.06 6.70
C ILE A 417 7.13 -7.07 6.45
N ALA A 418 5.94 -7.37 7.01
CA ALA A 418 4.74 -6.58 6.84
C ALA A 418 4.86 -5.18 7.44
N SER A 419 4.30 -4.17 6.77
CA SER A 419 4.16 -2.84 7.35
C SER A 419 3.10 -2.84 8.46
N PRO A 420 3.27 -2.04 9.52
CA PRO A 420 2.33 -2.00 10.64
C PRO A 420 1.00 -1.34 10.26
N ALA A 421 -0.03 -1.61 11.07
CA ALA A 421 -1.32 -0.97 11.00
C ALA A 421 -1.68 -0.33 12.35
N VAL A 422 -2.50 0.72 12.33
CA VAL A 422 -2.92 1.42 13.55
C VAL A 422 -4.43 1.52 13.62
N SER A 423 -4.99 1.25 14.79
CA SER A 423 -6.41 1.48 15.07
C SER A 423 -6.60 1.71 16.57
N ARG A 424 -7.38 2.72 16.95
CA ARG A 424 -7.79 2.98 18.35
C ARG A 424 -6.63 2.95 19.35
N ASP A 425 -5.56 3.69 19.01
CA ASP A 425 -4.34 3.77 19.83
C ASP A 425 -3.60 2.43 20.04
N HIS A 426 -3.84 1.45 19.16
CA HIS A 426 -3.13 0.18 19.11
C HIS A 426 -2.35 0.04 17.81
N LEU A 427 -1.14 -0.51 17.95
CA LEU A 427 -0.27 -0.87 16.82
C LEU A 427 -0.38 -2.37 16.55
N LEU A 428 -0.85 -2.75 15.38
CA LEU A 428 -0.88 -4.14 14.94
C LEU A 428 0.32 -4.44 14.05
N ILE A 429 1.08 -5.45 14.44
CA ILE A 429 2.24 -5.93 13.69
C ILE A 429 2.05 -7.41 13.35
N ARG A 430 2.08 -7.73 12.07
CA ARG A 430 2.21 -9.11 11.62
C ARG A 430 3.69 -9.48 11.58
N THR A 431 4.06 -10.47 12.36
CA THR A 431 5.35 -11.14 12.29
C THR A 431 5.28 -12.34 11.34
N ARG A 432 6.39 -13.07 11.17
CA ARG A 432 6.40 -14.33 10.41
C ARG A 432 5.55 -15.44 11.04
N LYS A 433 5.23 -15.35 12.33
CA LYS A 433 4.53 -16.40 13.07
C LYS A 433 3.24 -15.93 13.75
N SER A 434 3.16 -14.63 14.06
CA SER A 434 2.13 -14.09 14.94
C SER A 434 1.51 -12.81 14.39
N LEU A 435 0.32 -12.50 14.87
CA LEU A 435 -0.25 -11.16 14.87
C LEU A 435 -0.19 -10.63 16.30
N ILE A 436 0.39 -9.45 16.46
CA ILE A 436 0.63 -8.82 17.78
C ILE A 436 -0.13 -7.49 17.81
N CYS A 437 -0.91 -7.28 18.84
CA CYS A 437 -1.56 -6.02 19.15
C CYS A 437 -0.83 -5.34 20.31
N ILE A 438 -0.21 -4.22 20.03
CA ILE A 438 0.56 -3.41 20.98
C ILE A 438 -0.31 -2.24 21.40
N GLY A 439 -0.58 -2.13 22.69
CA GLY A 439 -1.45 -1.15 23.30
C GLY A 439 -1.87 -1.61 24.68
N ASN A 440 -2.67 -0.77 25.36
CA ASN A 440 -3.28 -1.17 26.62
C ASN A 440 -4.25 -2.33 26.39
N PRO A 441 -4.37 -3.27 27.36
CA PRO A 441 -5.42 -4.28 27.29
C PRO A 441 -6.80 -3.64 27.13
N PHE A 442 -7.66 -4.27 26.35
CA PHE A 442 -9.04 -3.80 26.20
C PHE A 442 -9.79 -4.02 27.52
N SER A 443 -10.54 -3.02 27.96
CA SER A 443 -11.46 -3.18 29.11
C SER A 443 -12.55 -4.19 28.74
N ASN A 444 -12.80 -5.13 29.64
CA ASN A 444 -13.90 -6.09 29.52
C ASN A 444 -15.26 -5.40 29.54
#